data_0eebee4aedc72c166e5ef67fa1f23175
#
_entry.id   0eebee4aedc72c166e5ef67fa1f23175
#
_cell.length_a   1.000
_cell.length_b   1.000
_cell.length_c   1.000
_cell.angle_alpha   90.00
_cell.angle_beta   90.00
_cell.angle_gamma   90.00
#
_symmetry.space_group_name_H-M   'P 1'
#
loop_
_entity.id
_entity.type
_entity.pdbx_description
1 polymer ?
#
loop_
_entity_poly.entity_id
_entity_poly.type
_entity_poly.pdbx_seq_one_letter_code
_entity_poly.pdbx_strand_id
1 'polypeptide(L)'
;GDVYKRQTYSKPSAELINLWNHQVEMSPRYTARAELISEHEPHRAVMLVMADRLNATVRRITDTMYHSADEFLDDLRVVQRSLAACGAVRAAYGPVQTIIWQVESFGFHMVEMEFRQHSVVHARALKDIHENGIHGDLQPMTREVIDTFRAIGSIQKRYGKKMAHRYIISFTKSAQHVADVFELAHLSFAHEEDVPELDVIPLFEQLEDLEGCVDVLDQMLTLPVVQKRLAQTNRRMEVMLGYSDSSKDAGPTTAMLALHSAQERIAKWAEKNDIDLVLMHGRGGAVGRGGGPANKAVLAQPKGSVNCFFKLTEQGEVIFARYGNRTLAQRHVESVAAATLLQSAPSVEKTNTETTQKFWDMAEKLNAASHERYLDLLNTEDFTPWFSTVTPLTEVGLLPIGSRPAKRGLGAKSLDDLRTIPWIFSWSQARINLAAWYGLGTACEQFGDLDQLKAAYQEWPFFRTFIDNIEMSIAKTDQRIAKMYLHLGDRQDLSKKVFTEMQLTRKWVLAIVGDEWPLQRRRVLGCAVRVRNPYVDALSIAQVRALREVRMNQDEMAEEKKAEYMSLILSTVTGVSAGLQNTG
;
A
#
# COMPACT_ATOMS: atom_id res chain seq x y z
N GLY A 1 -24.41 35.00 22.49
CA GLY A 1 -25.14 36.25 22.31
C GLY A 1 -24.82 37.00 21.02
N ASP A 2 -23.54 37.12 20.68
CA ASP A 2 -23.10 37.85 19.45
C ASP A 2 -23.36 37.10 18.14
N VAL A 3 -23.38 35.80 18.16
CA VAL A 3 -23.71 34.97 16.97
C VAL A 3 -25.20 35.17 16.62
N TYR A 4 -26.06 35.23 17.58
CA TYR A 4 -27.50 35.44 17.41
C TYR A 4 -27.83 36.82 16.80
N LYS A 5 -27.18 37.89 17.29
CA LYS A 5 -27.39 39.26 16.78
C LYS A 5 -26.85 39.47 15.36
N ARG A 6 -25.75 38.81 15.00
CA ARG A 6 -25.16 38.93 13.65
C ARG A 6 -25.99 38.24 12.58
N GLN A 7 -26.64 37.13 12.87
CA GLN A 7 -27.49 36.40 11.89
C GLN A 7 -28.75 37.20 11.54
N THR A 8 -29.34 37.94 12.49
CA THR A 8 -30.52 38.77 12.28
C THR A 8 -30.27 39.96 11.34
N TYR A 9 -29.01 40.42 11.21
CA TYR A 9 -28.63 41.54 10.35
C TYR A 9 -27.91 41.13 9.06
N SER A 10 -27.68 39.85 8.85
CA SER A 10 -26.92 39.35 7.69
C SER A 10 -27.86 39.11 6.52
N LYS A 11 -27.76 39.94 5.48
CA LYS A 11 -28.51 39.71 4.24
C LYS A 11 -28.03 38.42 3.55
N PRO A 12 -28.95 37.49 3.26
CA PRO A 12 -28.59 36.28 2.49
C PRO A 12 -28.20 36.67 1.05
N SER A 13 -27.30 35.91 0.46
CA SER A 13 -27.01 36.04 -0.98
C SER A 13 -28.18 35.53 -1.83
N ALA A 14 -28.26 35.97 -3.08
CA ALA A 14 -29.24 35.45 -4.04
C ALA A 14 -29.14 33.93 -4.20
N GLU A 15 -27.92 33.38 -4.17
CA GLU A 15 -27.69 31.92 -4.22
C GLU A 15 -28.33 31.21 -3.01
N LEU A 16 -28.22 31.76 -1.80
CA LEU A 16 -28.82 31.15 -0.63
C LEU A 16 -30.35 31.20 -0.68
N ILE A 17 -30.93 32.30 -1.21
CA ILE A 17 -32.37 32.40 -1.42
C ILE A 17 -32.84 31.37 -2.45
N ASN A 18 -32.10 31.19 -3.55
CA ASN A 18 -32.41 30.17 -4.55
C ASN A 18 -32.33 28.76 -3.94
N LEU A 19 -31.33 28.49 -3.13
CA LEU A 19 -31.21 27.21 -2.42
C LEU A 19 -32.40 27.00 -1.48
N TRP A 20 -32.81 28.02 -0.73
CA TRP A 20 -34.01 27.97 0.12
C TRP A 20 -35.27 27.63 -0.68
N ASN A 21 -35.51 28.35 -1.77
CA ASN A 21 -36.67 28.11 -2.64
C ASN A 21 -36.68 26.69 -3.17
N HIS A 22 -35.54 26.19 -3.61
CA HIS A 22 -35.39 24.81 -4.04
C HIS A 22 -35.69 23.81 -2.91
N GLN A 23 -35.24 24.07 -1.68
CA GLN A 23 -35.55 23.24 -0.50
C GLN A 23 -37.04 23.28 -0.15
N VAL A 24 -37.74 24.41 -0.34
CA VAL A 24 -39.18 24.53 -0.15
C VAL A 24 -39.94 23.60 -1.11
N GLU A 25 -39.52 23.56 -2.37
CA GLU A 25 -40.15 22.70 -3.37
C GLU A 25 -39.91 21.21 -3.08
N MET A 26 -38.67 20.84 -2.75
CA MET A 26 -38.28 19.45 -2.53
C MET A 26 -38.75 18.88 -1.19
N SER A 27 -38.81 19.69 -0.14
CA SER A 27 -38.99 19.23 1.23
C SER A 27 -39.91 20.14 2.06
N PRO A 28 -41.20 20.35 1.66
CA PRO A 28 -42.09 21.29 2.32
C PRO A 28 -42.24 21.07 3.83
N ARG A 29 -42.19 19.79 4.25
CA ARG A 29 -42.29 19.45 5.68
C ARG A 29 -41.09 19.95 6.51
N TYR A 30 -39.88 19.87 5.96
CA TYR A 30 -38.66 20.31 6.66
C TYR A 30 -38.54 21.83 6.66
N THR A 31 -38.94 22.50 5.59
CA THR A 31 -38.93 23.96 5.48
C THR A 31 -39.94 24.59 6.44
N ALA A 32 -41.16 24.07 6.53
CA ALA A 32 -42.15 24.55 7.50
C ALA A 32 -41.64 24.49 8.96
N ARG A 33 -40.91 23.43 9.31
CA ARG A 33 -40.25 23.33 10.61
C ARG A 33 -39.11 24.34 10.79
N ALA A 34 -38.31 24.54 9.76
CA ALA A 34 -37.16 25.45 9.78
C ALA A 34 -37.63 26.91 9.88
N GLU A 35 -38.72 27.30 9.21
CA GLU A 35 -39.33 28.60 9.29
C GLU A 35 -39.81 28.92 10.72
N LEU A 36 -40.51 28.00 11.36
CA LEU A 36 -40.98 28.17 12.75
C LEU A 36 -39.85 28.42 13.75
N ILE A 37 -38.68 27.86 13.50
CA ILE A 37 -37.50 27.94 14.40
C ILE A 37 -36.63 29.15 14.07
N SER A 38 -36.60 29.60 12.80
CA SER A 38 -35.58 30.52 12.28
C SER A 38 -36.14 31.56 11.31
N GLU A 39 -37.33 32.10 11.57
CA GLU A 39 -38.06 33.06 10.71
C GLU A 39 -37.19 34.23 10.21
N HIS A 40 -36.27 34.74 11.03
CA HIS A 40 -35.37 35.84 10.69
C HIS A 40 -33.90 35.43 10.48
N GLU A 41 -33.62 34.14 10.34
CA GLU A 41 -32.27 33.59 10.28
C GLU A 41 -32.09 32.67 9.05
N PRO A 42 -32.03 33.23 7.84
CA PRO A 42 -32.08 32.42 6.60
C PRO A 42 -30.96 31.39 6.48
N HIS A 43 -29.74 31.70 6.91
CA HIS A 43 -28.65 30.75 6.91
C HIS A 43 -28.91 29.55 7.83
N ARG A 44 -29.49 29.83 9.02
CA ARG A 44 -29.85 28.78 9.97
C ARG A 44 -31.01 27.94 9.48
N ALA A 45 -32.01 28.54 8.83
CA ALA A 45 -33.13 27.82 8.24
C ALA A 45 -32.66 26.81 7.18
N VAL A 46 -31.82 27.25 6.24
CA VAL A 46 -31.22 26.39 5.24
C VAL A 46 -30.43 25.25 5.88
N MET A 47 -29.59 25.53 6.87
CA MET A 47 -28.78 24.50 7.55
C MET A 47 -29.62 23.48 8.34
N LEU A 48 -30.77 23.89 8.89
CA LEU A 48 -31.70 22.97 9.54
C LEU A 48 -32.32 21.99 8.54
N VAL A 49 -32.72 22.48 7.35
CA VAL A 49 -33.20 21.62 6.29
C VAL A 49 -32.11 20.66 5.80
N MET A 50 -30.87 21.16 5.64
CA MET A 50 -29.72 20.32 5.29
C MET A 50 -29.50 19.20 6.33
N ALA A 51 -29.62 19.52 7.63
CA ALA A 51 -29.50 18.52 8.69
C ALA A 51 -30.63 17.47 8.65
N ASP A 52 -31.87 17.89 8.37
CA ASP A 52 -33.01 16.99 8.21
C ASP A 52 -32.85 16.10 6.94
N ARG A 53 -32.33 16.65 5.84
CA ARG A 53 -31.97 15.90 4.63
C ARG A 53 -30.85 14.88 4.91
N LEU A 54 -29.82 15.22 5.68
CA LEU A 54 -28.80 14.25 6.10
C LEU A 54 -29.40 13.11 6.96
N ASN A 55 -30.34 13.43 7.87
CA ASN A 55 -31.06 12.41 8.61
C ASN A 55 -31.91 11.51 7.69
N ALA A 56 -32.53 12.07 6.64
CA ALA A 56 -33.21 11.32 5.61
C ALA A 56 -32.24 10.41 4.83
N THR A 57 -31.04 10.88 4.53
CA THR A 57 -29.98 10.11 3.88
C THR A 57 -29.61 8.87 4.72
N VAL A 58 -29.39 9.05 6.02
CA VAL A 58 -29.12 7.93 6.95
C VAL A 58 -30.27 6.92 6.96
N ARG A 59 -31.52 7.41 6.97
CA ARG A 59 -32.74 6.60 7.02
C ARG A 59 -33.20 6.11 5.64
N ARG A 60 -32.57 6.56 4.55
CA ARG A 60 -32.91 6.24 3.16
C ARG A 60 -34.32 6.61 2.76
N ILE A 61 -34.74 7.81 3.14
CA ILE A 61 -36.01 8.39 2.69
C ILE A 61 -35.75 9.07 1.33
N THR A 62 -36.11 8.36 0.25
CA THR A 62 -35.71 8.67 -1.13
C THR A 62 -36.10 10.06 -1.62
N ASP A 63 -37.27 10.57 -1.19
CA ASP A 63 -37.81 11.82 -1.72
C ASP A 63 -37.10 13.07 -1.21
N THR A 64 -36.35 12.96 -0.11
CA THR A 64 -35.75 14.12 0.58
C THR A 64 -34.28 13.95 0.93
N MET A 65 -33.72 12.77 0.74
CA MET A 65 -32.30 12.49 1.03
C MET A 65 -31.37 13.21 0.07
N TYR A 66 -30.11 13.37 0.46
CA TYR A 66 -29.02 13.64 -0.46
C TYR A 66 -28.67 12.36 -1.22
N HIS A 67 -28.65 12.44 -2.55
CA HIS A 67 -28.31 11.30 -3.41
C HIS A 67 -26.80 11.09 -3.53
N SER A 68 -26.01 12.15 -3.30
CA SER A 68 -24.56 12.11 -3.31
C SER A 68 -23.95 13.06 -2.27
N ALA A 69 -22.68 12.82 -1.92
CA ALA A 69 -21.92 13.76 -1.09
C ALA A 69 -21.66 15.07 -1.83
N ASP A 70 -21.55 15.04 -3.16
CA ASP A 70 -21.31 16.23 -3.98
C ASP A 70 -22.51 17.19 -3.92
N GLU A 71 -23.76 16.68 -3.95
CA GLU A 71 -24.96 17.48 -3.75
C GLU A 71 -24.96 18.22 -2.38
N PHE A 72 -24.54 17.52 -1.33
CA PHE A 72 -24.40 18.13 0.00
C PHE A 72 -23.27 19.17 0.05
N LEU A 73 -22.15 18.92 -0.65
CA LEU A 73 -21.04 19.86 -0.77
C LEU A 73 -21.45 21.14 -1.50
N ASP A 74 -22.26 21.04 -2.52
CA ASP A 74 -22.73 22.20 -3.28
C ASP A 74 -23.61 23.09 -2.39
N ASP A 75 -24.53 22.52 -1.61
CA ASP A 75 -25.32 23.23 -0.62
C ASP A 75 -24.42 23.92 0.43
N LEU A 76 -23.41 23.21 0.97
CA LEU A 76 -22.45 23.76 1.93
C LEU A 76 -21.65 24.93 1.34
N ARG A 77 -21.23 24.83 0.09
CA ARG A 77 -20.50 25.91 -0.59
C ARG A 77 -21.36 27.15 -0.82
N VAL A 78 -22.66 26.99 -1.12
CA VAL A 78 -23.62 28.10 -1.16
C VAL A 78 -23.73 28.79 0.19
N VAL A 79 -23.89 28.03 1.26
CA VAL A 79 -23.93 28.57 2.64
C VAL A 79 -22.63 29.30 2.97
N GLN A 80 -21.47 28.73 2.62
CA GLN A 80 -20.16 29.33 2.86
C GLN A 80 -20.00 30.69 2.15
N ARG A 81 -20.30 30.72 0.84
CA ARG A 81 -20.20 31.97 0.05
C ARG A 81 -21.12 33.04 0.59
N SER A 82 -22.36 32.68 0.92
CA SER A 82 -23.32 33.62 1.49
C SER A 82 -22.88 34.19 2.84
N LEU A 83 -22.38 33.36 3.75
CA LEU A 83 -21.82 33.78 5.04
C LEU A 83 -20.59 34.70 4.85
N ALA A 84 -19.72 34.39 3.90
CA ALA A 84 -18.55 35.23 3.59
C ALA A 84 -18.98 36.61 3.06
N ALA A 85 -19.95 36.65 2.15
CA ALA A 85 -20.46 37.87 1.54
C ALA A 85 -21.15 38.81 2.54
N CYS A 86 -21.81 38.28 3.59
CA CYS A 86 -22.40 39.08 4.65
C CYS A 86 -21.43 39.43 5.79
N GLY A 87 -20.13 39.16 5.64
CA GLY A 87 -19.10 39.49 6.63
C GLY A 87 -18.91 38.47 7.75
N ALA A 88 -19.63 37.34 7.74
CA ALA A 88 -19.49 36.26 8.72
C ALA A 88 -18.31 35.29 8.37
N VAL A 89 -17.15 35.87 8.04
CA VAL A 89 -15.95 35.17 7.52
C VAL A 89 -15.48 34.06 8.45
N ARG A 90 -15.52 34.27 9.77
CA ARG A 90 -15.12 33.25 10.75
C ARG A 90 -16.06 32.03 10.76
N ALA A 91 -17.35 32.23 10.53
CA ALA A 91 -18.30 31.11 10.40
C ALA A 91 -18.11 30.37 9.09
N ALA A 92 -17.94 31.11 7.99
CA ALA A 92 -17.73 30.56 6.65
C ALA A 92 -16.46 29.69 6.57
N TYR A 93 -15.31 30.23 6.97
CA TYR A 93 -14.00 29.57 6.85
C TYR A 93 -13.51 28.89 8.15
N GLY A 94 -14.36 28.76 9.14
CA GLY A 94 -14.15 27.97 10.34
C GLY A 94 -15.02 26.70 10.30
N PRO A 95 -16.17 26.67 11.05
CA PRO A 95 -16.99 25.46 11.16
C PRO A 95 -17.49 24.91 9.82
N VAL A 96 -17.97 25.78 8.91
CA VAL A 96 -18.47 25.32 7.59
C VAL A 96 -17.33 24.75 6.75
N GLN A 97 -16.18 25.41 6.71
CA GLN A 97 -15.00 24.88 5.99
C GLN A 97 -14.55 23.53 6.54
N THR A 98 -14.61 23.35 7.87
CA THR A 98 -14.26 22.06 8.49
C THR A 98 -15.18 20.93 8.01
N ILE A 99 -16.49 21.19 7.90
CA ILE A 99 -17.44 20.20 7.38
C ILE A 99 -17.17 19.94 5.89
N ILE A 100 -16.92 20.98 5.10
CA ILE A 100 -16.55 20.83 3.68
C ILE A 100 -15.35 19.90 3.53
N TRP A 101 -14.26 20.14 4.26
CA TRP A 101 -13.09 19.27 4.24
C TRP A 101 -13.37 17.84 4.66
N GLN A 102 -14.25 17.63 5.66
CA GLN A 102 -14.65 16.28 6.07
C GLN A 102 -15.40 15.55 4.96
N VAL A 103 -16.33 16.25 4.30
CA VAL A 103 -17.11 15.64 3.21
C VAL A 103 -16.26 15.42 1.95
N GLU A 104 -15.37 16.36 1.61
CA GLU A 104 -14.40 16.18 0.51
C GLU A 104 -13.47 14.99 0.75
N SER A 105 -13.04 14.77 2.00
CA SER A 105 -12.11 13.68 2.36
C SER A 105 -12.78 12.32 2.49
N PHE A 106 -14.00 12.26 3.01
CA PHE A 106 -14.64 10.99 3.41
C PHE A 106 -15.95 10.70 2.67
N GLY A 107 -16.54 11.68 1.98
CA GLY A 107 -17.85 11.54 1.35
C GLY A 107 -18.93 11.04 2.34
N PHE A 108 -19.91 10.29 1.82
CA PHE A 108 -20.85 9.51 2.63
C PHE A 108 -20.43 8.05 2.80
N HIS A 109 -19.32 7.64 2.16
CA HIS A 109 -18.81 6.27 2.13
C HIS A 109 -17.68 6.01 3.12
N MET A 110 -17.10 7.05 3.76
CA MET A 110 -16.01 6.98 4.75
C MET A 110 -14.70 6.41 4.23
N VAL A 111 -14.72 5.32 3.46
CA VAL A 111 -13.54 4.58 2.98
C VAL A 111 -13.78 4.15 1.54
N GLU A 112 -12.81 4.38 0.67
CA GLU A 112 -12.78 3.82 -0.66
C GLU A 112 -12.15 2.43 -0.60
N MET A 113 -12.89 1.42 -1.08
CA MET A 113 -12.41 0.03 -1.10
C MET A 113 -11.71 -0.31 -2.41
N GLU A 114 -10.80 -1.25 -2.33
CA GLU A 114 -10.11 -1.83 -3.47
C GLU A 114 -10.42 -3.34 -3.52
N PHE A 115 -10.85 -3.80 -4.68
CA PHE A 115 -11.04 -5.21 -4.97
C PHE A 115 -9.81 -5.73 -5.71
N ARG A 116 -9.40 -6.94 -5.45
CA ARG A 116 -8.22 -7.51 -6.08
C ARG A 116 -8.42 -8.98 -6.40
N GLN A 117 -8.09 -9.38 -7.62
CA GLN A 117 -8.07 -10.78 -8.04
C GLN A 117 -6.92 -11.03 -9.01
N HIS A 118 -6.57 -12.30 -9.17
CA HIS A 118 -5.49 -12.75 -10.03
C HIS A 118 -5.96 -12.92 -11.48
N SER A 119 -5.16 -12.47 -12.47
CA SER A 119 -5.49 -12.56 -13.89
C SER A 119 -5.90 -13.97 -14.36
N VAL A 120 -5.21 -15.01 -13.89
CA VAL A 120 -5.55 -16.42 -14.21
C VAL A 120 -6.95 -16.81 -13.72
N VAL A 121 -7.42 -16.24 -12.60
CA VAL A 121 -8.77 -16.52 -12.10
C VAL A 121 -9.81 -15.91 -13.04
N HIS A 122 -9.58 -14.70 -13.55
CA HIS A 122 -10.45 -14.06 -14.53
C HIS A 122 -10.54 -14.88 -15.83
N ALA A 123 -9.40 -15.27 -16.39
CA ALA A 123 -9.35 -16.06 -17.61
C ALA A 123 -10.08 -17.43 -17.46
N ARG A 124 -9.93 -18.09 -16.31
CA ARG A 124 -10.65 -19.33 -16.01
C ARG A 124 -12.16 -19.11 -15.85
N ALA A 125 -12.56 -18.02 -15.19
CA ALA A 125 -13.96 -17.68 -15.01
C ALA A 125 -14.64 -17.38 -16.36
N LEU A 126 -13.99 -16.61 -17.24
CA LEU A 126 -14.51 -16.36 -18.59
C LEU A 126 -14.65 -17.65 -19.39
N LYS A 127 -13.63 -18.51 -19.37
CA LYS A 127 -13.69 -19.80 -20.04
C LYS A 127 -14.88 -20.63 -19.54
N ASP A 128 -15.06 -20.74 -18.23
CA ASP A 128 -16.16 -21.50 -17.62
C ASP A 128 -17.53 -20.93 -18.02
N ILE A 129 -17.68 -19.59 -18.04
CA ILE A 129 -18.93 -18.94 -18.48
C ILE A 129 -19.19 -19.15 -19.97
N HIS A 130 -18.17 -19.09 -20.83
CA HIS A 130 -18.32 -19.32 -22.26
C HIS A 130 -18.69 -20.78 -22.59
N GLU A 131 -18.18 -21.74 -21.81
CA GLU A 131 -18.47 -23.17 -22.00
C GLU A 131 -19.86 -23.55 -21.45
N ASN A 132 -20.27 -23.03 -20.30
CA ASN A 132 -21.47 -23.50 -19.58
C ASN A 132 -22.61 -22.48 -19.55
N GLY A 133 -22.36 -21.23 -19.99
CA GLY A 133 -23.31 -20.11 -19.86
C GLY A 133 -23.38 -19.56 -18.45
N ILE A 134 -23.76 -18.27 -18.33
CA ILE A 134 -23.80 -17.55 -17.03
C ILE A 134 -24.75 -18.17 -16.01
N HIS A 135 -25.78 -18.91 -16.46
CA HIS A 135 -26.75 -19.58 -15.62
C HIS A 135 -26.51 -21.10 -15.51
N GLY A 136 -25.40 -21.59 -16.09
CA GLY A 136 -25.05 -23.02 -16.07
C GLY A 136 -24.44 -23.47 -14.73
N ASP A 137 -23.92 -24.70 -14.73
CA ASP A 137 -23.23 -25.24 -13.56
C ASP A 137 -21.78 -24.78 -13.52
N LEU A 138 -21.58 -23.56 -13.01
CA LEU A 138 -20.30 -22.89 -12.93
C LEU A 138 -19.48 -23.39 -11.74
N GLN A 139 -18.16 -23.36 -11.90
CA GLN A 139 -17.23 -23.65 -10.82
C GLN A 139 -17.42 -22.66 -9.64
N PRO A 140 -17.16 -23.10 -8.39
CA PRO A 140 -17.34 -22.24 -7.21
C PRO A 140 -16.59 -20.90 -7.30
N MET A 141 -15.36 -20.90 -7.81
CA MET A 141 -14.55 -19.68 -7.98
C MET A 141 -15.15 -18.74 -9.05
N THR A 142 -15.73 -19.27 -10.11
CA THR A 142 -16.42 -18.48 -11.15
C THR A 142 -17.64 -17.77 -10.56
N ARG A 143 -18.42 -18.48 -9.74
CA ARG A 143 -19.57 -17.89 -9.02
C ARG A 143 -19.13 -16.79 -8.08
N GLU A 144 -18.04 -17.00 -7.32
CA GLU A 144 -17.48 -15.98 -6.42
C GLU A 144 -17.03 -14.71 -7.19
N VAL A 145 -16.45 -14.86 -8.37
CA VAL A 145 -16.07 -13.71 -9.23
C VAL A 145 -17.32 -12.94 -9.66
N ILE A 146 -18.36 -13.60 -10.15
CA ILE A 146 -19.64 -13.00 -10.55
C ILE A 146 -20.28 -12.27 -9.36
N ASP A 147 -20.36 -12.93 -8.21
CA ASP A 147 -20.97 -12.37 -7.01
C ASP A 147 -20.18 -11.17 -6.47
N THR A 148 -18.87 -11.16 -6.67
CA THR A 148 -18.01 -9.98 -6.36
C THR A 148 -18.41 -8.78 -7.21
N PHE A 149 -18.59 -8.91 -8.53
CA PHE A 149 -19.04 -7.80 -9.39
C PHE A 149 -20.44 -7.33 -9.02
N ARG A 150 -21.36 -8.25 -8.72
CA ARG A 150 -22.71 -7.93 -8.23
C ARG A 150 -22.69 -7.18 -6.90
N ALA A 151 -21.82 -7.58 -5.98
CA ALA A 151 -21.62 -6.87 -4.73
C ALA A 151 -21.06 -5.45 -4.96
N ILE A 152 -20.10 -5.27 -5.86
CA ILE A 152 -19.56 -3.96 -6.25
C ILE A 152 -20.69 -3.06 -6.78
N GLY A 153 -21.49 -3.55 -7.73
CA GLY A 153 -22.64 -2.80 -8.28
C GLY A 153 -23.65 -2.40 -7.20
N SER A 154 -23.98 -3.32 -6.30
CA SER A 154 -24.86 -3.05 -5.15
C SER A 154 -24.30 -1.99 -4.20
N ILE A 155 -22.98 -2.04 -3.92
CA ILE A 155 -22.30 -1.06 -3.08
C ILE A 155 -22.30 0.31 -3.75
N GLN A 156 -22.00 0.40 -5.04
CA GLN A 156 -22.01 1.66 -5.79
C GLN A 156 -23.40 2.30 -5.81
N LYS A 157 -24.46 1.52 -6.04
CA LYS A 157 -25.85 2.01 -5.97
C LYS A 157 -26.19 2.53 -4.57
N ARG A 158 -25.67 1.89 -3.54
CA ARG A 158 -26.04 2.18 -2.16
C ARG A 158 -25.23 3.33 -1.55
N TYR A 159 -23.96 3.44 -1.83
CA TYR A 159 -23.04 4.34 -1.12
C TYR A 159 -22.29 5.31 -2.05
N GLY A 160 -22.55 5.23 -3.35
CA GLY A 160 -21.87 6.02 -4.36
C GLY A 160 -20.68 5.29 -5.01
N LYS A 161 -20.36 5.71 -6.21
CA LYS A 161 -19.34 5.06 -7.07
C LYS A 161 -17.96 5.02 -6.40
N LYS A 162 -17.56 6.10 -5.73
CA LYS A 162 -16.25 6.22 -5.09
C LYS A 162 -15.95 5.14 -4.04
N MET A 163 -16.99 4.54 -3.43
CA MET A 163 -16.78 3.52 -2.40
C MET A 163 -16.14 2.23 -2.95
N ALA A 164 -16.44 1.84 -4.19
CA ALA A 164 -16.11 0.52 -4.72
C ALA A 164 -15.83 0.56 -6.24
N HIS A 165 -14.96 1.45 -6.71
CA HIS A 165 -14.67 1.57 -8.15
C HIS A 165 -13.29 1.01 -8.54
N ARG A 166 -12.38 0.80 -7.59
CA ARG A 166 -11.02 0.33 -7.88
C ARG A 166 -10.94 -1.18 -7.91
N TYR A 167 -10.48 -1.72 -9.03
CA TYR A 167 -10.30 -3.15 -9.24
C TYR A 167 -8.89 -3.47 -9.69
N ILE A 168 -8.09 -4.12 -8.85
CA ILE A 168 -6.68 -4.42 -9.06
C ILE A 168 -6.54 -5.82 -9.65
N ILE A 169 -5.76 -5.94 -10.72
CA ILE A 169 -5.42 -7.23 -11.33
C ILE A 169 -3.99 -7.61 -10.91
N SER A 170 -3.85 -8.67 -10.11
CA SER A 170 -2.54 -9.24 -9.81
C SER A 170 -1.98 -9.97 -11.03
N PHE A 171 -0.67 -9.87 -11.25
CA PHE A 171 0.05 -10.47 -12.38
C PHE A 171 -0.54 -10.03 -13.73
N THR A 172 -0.60 -8.72 -13.95
CA THR A 172 -1.01 -8.18 -15.23
C THR A 172 0.14 -8.29 -16.23
N LYS A 173 -0.06 -9.09 -17.27
CA LYS A 173 0.95 -9.33 -18.33
C LYS A 173 0.53 -8.83 -19.71
N SER A 174 -0.72 -8.44 -19.88
CA SER A 174 -1.25 -7.96 -21.16
C SER A 174 -2.48 -7.10 -20.96
N ALA A 175 -2.83 -6.30 -21.95
CA ALA A 175 -4.09 -5.52 -21.97
C ALA A 175 -5.33 -6.43 -21.99
N GLN A 176 -5.21 -7.68 -22.47
CA GLN A 176 -6.31 -8.64 -22.44
C GLN A 176 -6.79 -8.91 -21.02
N HIS A 177 -5.90 -8.99 -20.02
CA HIS A 177 -6.31 -9.15 -18.64
C HIS A 177 -7.21 -8.02 -18.13
N VAL A 178 -7.04 -6.82 -18.67
CA VAL A 178 -7.91 -5.67 -18.37
C VAL A 178 -9.26 -5.81 -19.07
N ALA A 179 -9.25 -6.21 -20.34
CA ALA A 179 -10.48 -6.49 -21.10
C ALA A 179 -11.31 -7.59 -20.43
N ASP A 180 -10.67 -8.66 -19.95
CA ASP A 180 -11.31 -9.77 -19.24
C ASP A 180 -12.14 -9.30 -18.03
N VAL A 181 -11.63 -8.34 -17.26
CA VAL A 181 -12.34 -7.78 -16.10
C VAL A 181 -13.59 -7.02 -16.53
N PHE A 182 -13.51 -6.22 -17.58
CA PHE A 182 -14.69 -5.50 -18.08
C PHE A 182 -15.72 -6.46 -18.68
N GLU A 183 -15.30 -7.50 -19.37
CA GLU A 183 -16.18 -8.54 -19.91
C GLU A 183 -16.90 -9.29 -18.77
N LEU A 184 -16.18 -9.72 -17.74
CA LEU A 184 -16.76 -10.37 -16.54
C LEU A 184 -17.75 -9.46 -15.83
N ALA A 185 -17.44 -8.16 -15.70
CA ALA A 185 -18.36 -7.21 -15.11
C ALA A 185 -19.66 -7.12 -15.92
N HIS A 186 -19.60 -7.01 -17.25
CA HIS A 186 -20.79 -6.99 -18.11
C HIS A 186 -21.59 -8.28 -18.03
N LEU A 187 -20.94 -9.43 -18.12
CA LEU A 187 -21.61 -10.74 -18.02
C LEU A 187 -22.30 -10.98 -16.67
N SER A 188 -21.88 -10.30 -15.62
CA SER A 188 -22.45 -10.46 -14.27
C SER A 188 -23.81 -9.82 -14.08
N PHE A 189 -24.28 -8.98 -15.03
CA PHE A 189 -25.53 -8.24 -14.94
C PHE A 189 -26.42 -8.48 -16.16
N ALA A 190 -27.74 -8.37 -15.95
CA ALA A 190 -28.72 -8.51 -17.03
C ALA A 190 -28.92 -7.18 -17.79
N HIS A 191 -28.67 -6.04 -17.16
CA HIS A 191 -28.89 -4.71 -17.71
C HIS A 191 -27.60 -3.88 -17.63
N GLU A 192 -27.29 -3.15 -18.69
CA GLU A 192 -26.08 -2.30 -18.79
C GLU A 192 -26.01 -1.23 -17.70
N GLU A 193 -27.16 -0.68 -17.29
CA GLU A 193 -27.27 0.33 -16.23
C GLU A 193 -26.90 -0.18 -14.84
N ASP A 194 -26.84 -1.49 -14.65
CA ASP A 194 -26.46 -2.15 -13.39
C ASP A 194 -24.97 -2.46 -13.31
N VAL A 195 -24.27 -2.44 -14.44
CA VAL A 195 -22.83 -2.71 -14.52
C VAL A 195 -22.06 -1.65 -13.75
N PRO A 196 -21.19 -2.04 -12.78
CA PRO A 196 -20.43 -1.06 -12.01
C PRO A 196 -19.43 -0.31 -12.85
N GLU A 197 -19.20 0.97 -12.54
CA GLU A 197 -18.09 1.71 -13.08
C GLU A 197 -16.79 1.28 -12.39
N LEU A 198 -15.81 0.86 -13.19
CA LEU A 198 -14.54 0.34 -12.66
C LEU A 198 -13.35 1.14 -13.18
N ASP A 199 -12.44 1.47 -12.27
CA ASP A 199 -11.05 1.80 -12.57
C ASP A 199 -10.24 0.51 -12.44
N VAL A 200 -9.92 -0.09 -13.57
CA VAL A 200 -9.16 -1.34 -13.59
C VAL A 200 -7.67 -1.03 -13.54
N ILE A 201 -7.03 -1.47 -12.47
CA ILE A 201 -5.67 -1.11 -12.10
C ILE A 201 -4.74 -2.29 -12.39
N PRO A 202 -3.83 -2.17 -13.38
CA PRO A 202 -2.82 -3.20 -13.60
C PRO A 202 -1.81 -3.19 -12.46
N LEU A 203 -1.46 -4.37 -11.95
CA LEU A 203 -0.38 -4.55 -10.99
C LEU A 203 0.79 -5.26 -11.66
N PHE A 204 1.92 -4.59 -11.73
CA PHE A 204 3.20 -5.12 -12.19
C PHE A 204 4.05 -5.53 -10.99
N GLU A 205 4.31 -6.81 -10.81
CA GLU A 205 4.92 -7.32 -9.59
C GLU A 205 6.13 -8.24 -9.80
N GLN A 206 6.33 -8.81 -10.98
CA GLN A 206 7.54 -9.56 -11.35
C GLN A 206 8.53 -8.66 -12.12
N LEU A 207 9.79 -9.07 -12.22
CA LEU A 207 10.81 -8.31 -12.94
C LEU A 207 10.43 -8.10 -14.41
N GLU A 208 9.99 -9.17 -15.09
CA GLU A 208 9.52 -9.13 -16.47
C GLU A 208 8.31 -8.20 -16.65
N ASP A 209 7.36 -8.22 -15.69
CA ASP A 209 6.20 -7.35 -15.72
C ASP A 209 6.61 -5.86 -15.60
N LEU A 210 7.60 -5.57 -14.74
CA LEU A 210 8.15 -4.24 -14.59
C LEU A 210 8.89 -3.77 -15.84
N GLU A 211 9.59 -4.66 -16.53
CA GLU A 211 10.29 -4.36 -17.79
C GLU A 211 9.32 -4.10 -18.94
N GLY A 212 8.25 -4.90 -19.06
CA GLY A 212 7.22 -4.79 -20.10
C GLY A 212 6.06 -3.85 -19.79
N CYS A 213 6.06 -3.14 -18.66
CA CYS A 213 4.89 -2.39 -18.18
C CYS A 213 4.38 -1.32 -19.17
N VAL A 214 5.28 -0.61 -19.86
CA VAL A 214 4.91 0.44 -20.82
C VAL A 214 4.19 -0.13 -22.04
N ASP A 215 4.64 -1.28 -22.56
CA ASP A 215 4.01 -1.95 -23.70
C ASP A 215 2.58 -2.40 -23.36
N VAL A 216 2.37 -2.90 -22.15
CA VAL A 216 1.03 -3.26 -21.65
C VAL A 216 0.15 -2.02 -21.54
N LEU A 217 0.68 -0.92 -21.00
CA LEU A 217 -0.06 0.34 -20.86
C LEU A 217 -0.41 0.95 -22.23
N ASP A 218 0.49 0.92 -23.21
CA ASP A 218 0.21 1.35 -24.59
C ASP A 218 -0.93 0.53 -25.21
N GLN A 219 -0.89 -0.80 -25.05
CA GLN A 219 -1.97 -1.67 -25.51
C GLN A 219 -3.29 -1.39 -24.78
N MET A 220 -3.26 -1.12 -23.46
CA MET A 220 -4.47 -0.74 -22.71
C MET A 220 -5.14 0.50 -23.25
N LEU A 221 -4.38 1.51 -23.70
CA LEU A 221 -4.93 2.71 -24.33
C LEU A 221 -5.68 2.45 -25.64
N THR A 222 -5.45 1.31 -26.29
CA THR A 222 -6.20 0.93 -27.50
C THR A 222 -7.59 0.36 -27.23
N LEU A 223 -7.87 -0.03 -25.98
CA LEU A 223 -9.15 -0.62 -25.58
C LEU A 223 -10.25 0.44 -25.50
N PRO A 224 -11.38 0.28 -26.25
CA PRO A 224 -12.46 1.28 -26.25
C PRO A 224 -13.03 1.56 -24.86
N VAL A 225 -13.11 0.52 -24.00
CA VAL A 225 -13.61 0.64 -22.62
C VAL A 225 -12.68 1.48 -21.75
N VAL A 226 -11.37 1.38 -21.93
CA VAL A 226 -10.38 2.21 -21.23
C VAL A 226 -10.47 3.65 -21.71
N GLN A 227 -10.59 3.89 -23.01
CA GLN A 227 -10.78 5.23 -23.57
C GLN A 227 -12.06 5.91 -23.05
N LYS A 228 -13.17 5.17 -23.03
CA LYS A 228 -14.45 5.63 -22.44
C LYS A 228 -14.26 6.03 -20.97
N ARG A 229 -13.55 5.22 -20.19
CA ARG A 229 -13.30 5.50 -18.77
C ARG A 229 -12.39 6.71 -18.56
N LEU A 230 -11.32 6.84 -19.33
CA LEU A 230 -10.41 7.99 -19.28
C LEU A 230 -11.15 9.32 -19.56
N ALA A 231 -12.08 9.31 -20.52
CA ALA A 231 -12.90 10.50 -20.79
C ALA A 231 -13.78 10.91 -19.59
N GLN A 232 -14.24 9.95 -18.79
CA GLN A 232 -15.05 10.19 -17.59
C GLN A 232 -14.24 10.62 -16.35
N THR A 233 -12.94 10.29 -16.30
CA THR A 233 -12.06 10.51 -15.15
C THR A 233 -11.04 11.63 -15.34
N ASN A 234 -11.27 12.53 -16.30
CA ASN A 234 -10.31 13.57 -16.68
C ASN A 234 -8.92 12.99 -16.99
N ARG A 235 -8.88 11.87 -17.73
CA ARG A 235 -7.69 11.11 -18.12
C ARG A 235 -6.86 10.56 -16.96
N ARG A 236 -7.47 10.40 -15.79
CA ARG A 236 -6.81 9.80 -14.63
C ARG A 236 -6.70 8.30 -14.78
N MET A 237 -5.50 7.77 -14.58
CA MET A 237 -5.20 6.34 -14.58
C MET A 237 -4.33 5.98 -13.37
N GLU A 238 -4.70 4.89 -12.72
CA GLU A 238 -3.94 4.34 -11.59
C GLU A 238 -3.20 3.07 -12.03
N VAL A 239 -1.93 2.96 -11.64
CA VAL A 239 -1.07 1.80 -11.88
C VAL A 239 -0.46 1.36 -10.55
N MET A 240 -0.52 0.07 -10.24
CA MET A 240 0.06 -0.47 -9.02
C MET A 240 1.39 -1.15 -9.29
N LEU A 241 2.36 -0.89 -8.41
CA LEU A 241 3.69 -1.50 -8.45
C LEU A 241 3.89 -2.44 -7.25
N GLY A 242 4.30 -3.66 -7.53
CA GLY A 242 4.58 -4.69 -6.53
C GLY A 242 6.05 -4.72 -6.15
N TYR A 243 6.33 -4.61 -4.87
CA TYR A 243 7.70 -4.57 -4.34
C TYR A 243 8.19 -5.93 -3.83
N SER A 244 7.26 -6.76 -3.40
CA SER A 244 7.61 -7.97 -2.65
C SER A 244 7.98 -9.12 -3.56
N ASP A 245 7.18 -9.38 -4.60
CA ASP A 245 7.39 -10.53 -5.48
C ASP A 245 8.68 -10.34 -6.30
N SER A 246 8.93 -9.15 -6.84
CA SER A 246 10.21 -8.84 -7.51
C SER A 246 11.43 -9.02 -6.59
N SER A 247 11.30 -8.66 -5.30
CA SER A 247 12.40 -8.85 -4.33
C SER A 247 12.67 -10.32 -3.99
N LYS A 248 11.65 -11.18 -4.02
CA LYS A 248 11.82 -12.63 -3.80
C LYS A 248 12.55 -13.26 -4.97
N ASP A 249 12.20 -12.89 -6.18
CA ASP A 249 12.69 -13.54 -7.39
C ASP A 249 14.07 -13.02 -7.83
N ALA A 250 14.30 -11.72 -7.73
CA ALA A 250 15.52 -11.06 -8.23
C ALA A 250 16.48 -10.55 -7.15
N GLY A 251 16.08 -10.58 -5.88
CA GLY A 251 16.83 -9.99 -4.78
C GLY A 251 16.51 -8.51 -4.53
N PRO A 252 16.88 -8.00 -3.33
CA PRO A 252 16.45 -6.67 -2.89
C PRO A 252 17.03 -5.52 -3.74
N THR A 253 18.28 -5.60 -4.14
CA THR A 253 18.95 -4.55 -4.93
C THR A 253 18.33 -4.45 -6.31
N THR A 254 18.19 -5.58 -7.01
CA THR A 254 17.60 -5.67 -8.35
C THR A 254 16.16 -5.20 -8.36
N ALA A 255 15.36 -5.64 -7.40
CA ALA A 255 13.96 -5.21 -7.29
C ALA A 255 13.82 -3.70 -7.10
N MET A 256 14.67 -3.09 -6.28
CA MET A 256 14.63 -1.65 -6.03
C MET A 256 14.99 -0.82 -7.27
N LEU A 257 16.01 -1.24 -8.01
CA LEU A 257 16.43 -0.57 -9.24
C LEU A 257 15.41 -0.75 -10.37
N ALA A 258 14.87 -1.96 -10.54
CA ALA A 258 13.82 -2.24 -11.52
C ALA A 258 12.56 -1.42 -11.27
N LEU A 259 12.16 -1.29 -10.00
CA LEU A 259 11.01 -0.46 -9.61
C LEU A 259 11.26 1.03 -9.88
N HIS A 260 12.45 1.55 -9.57
CA HIS A 260 12.80 2.93 -9.88
C HIS A 260 12.74 3.20 -11.37
N SER A 261 13.34 2.32 -12.18
CA SER A 261 13.32 2.41 -13.64
C SER A 261 11.90 2.30 -14.21
N ALA A 262 11.08 1.37 -13.71
CA ALA A 262 9.69 1.22 -14.15
C ALA A 262 8.87 2.48 -13.85
N GLN A 263 9.01 3.07 -12.65
CA GLN A 263 8.34 4.32 -12.28
C GLN A 263 8.72 5.46 -13.21
N GLU A 264 10.00 5.62 -13.52
CA GLU A 264 10.48 6.66 -14.44
C GLU A 264 9.91 6.48 -15.85
N ARG A 265 9.89 5.24 -16.36
CA ARG A 265 9.33 4.92 -17.68
C ARG A 265 7.83 5.13 -17.75
N ILE A 266 7.08 4.71 -16.71
CA ILE A 266 5.64 4.91 -16.63
C ILE A 266 5.31 6.40 -16.53
N ALA A 267 6.06 7.19 -15.76
CA ALA A 267 5.87 8.63 -15.65
C ALA A 267 6.11 9.34 -17.00
N LYS A 268 7.18 9.01 -17.72
CA LYS A 268 7.44 9.54 -19.08
C LYS A 268 6.36 9.12 -20.07
N TRP A 269 5.87 7.88 -19.98
CA TRP A 269 4.77 7.38 -20.78
C TRP A 269 3.47 8.16 -20.52
N ALA A 270 3.17 8.43 -19.25
CA ALA A 270 1.98 9.18 -18.86
C ALA A 270 2.02 10.63 -19.37
N GLU A 271 3.18 11.30 -19.22
CA GLU A 271 3.40 12.65 -19.78
C GLU A 271 3.19 12.68 -21.30
N LYS A 272 3.75 11.72 -22.03
CA LYS A 272 3.61 11.60 -23.50
C LYS A 272 2.16 11.41 -23.93
N ASN A 273 1.37 10.68 -23.15
CA ASN A 273 -0.01 10.32 -23.48
C ASN A 273 -1.06 11.21 -22.80
N ASP A 274 -0.66 12.31 -22.15
CA ASP A 274 -1.54 13.22 -21.42
C ASP A 274 -2.40 12.49 -20.39
N ILE A 275 -1.79 11.63 -19.57
CA ILE A 275 -2.44 10.85 -18.50
C ILE A 275 -2.14 11.48 -17.14
N ASP A 276 -3.19 11.76 -16.36
CA ASP A 276 -3.07 12.08 -14.93
C ASP A 276 -2.75 10.77 -14.15
N LEU A 277 -1.46 10.51 -14.00
CA LEU A 277 -0.95 9.26 -13.45
C LEU A 277 -1.03 9.23 -11.93
N VAL A 278 -1.55 8.14 -11.38
CA VAL A 278 -1.44 7.78 -9.97
C VAL A 278 -0.68 6.48 -9.84
N LEU A 279 0.50 6.53 -9.23
CA LEU A 279 1.22 5.32 -8.86
C LEU A 279 0.81 4.86 -7.47
N MET A 280 0.31 3.63 -7.38
CA MET A 280 0.04 2.96 -6.11
C MET A 280 1.20 2.06 -5.73
N HIS A 281 1.82 2.39 -4.60
CA HIS A 281 2.93 1.60 -4.07
C HIS A 281 2.38 0.45 -3.21
N GLY A 282 2.58 -0.77 -3.69
CA GLY A 282 2.17 -1.98 -3.01
C GLY A 282 2.87 -2.17 -1.66
N ARG A 283 2.35 -3.09 -0.87
CA ARG A 283 2.90 -3.46 0.43
C ARG A 283 4.36 -3.92 0.28
N GLY A 284 5.22 -3.42 1.12
CA GLY A 284 6.60 -3.93 1.24
C GLY A 284 7.66 -3.17 0.47
N GLY A 285 7.37 -2.00 -0.10
CA GLY A 285 8.37 -1.14 -0.73
C GLY A 285 9.31 -0.46 0.25
N ALA A 286 10.33 0.22 -0.30
CA ALA A 286 11.21 1.10 0.45
C ALA A 286 10.46 2.15 1.29
N VAL A 287 9.20 2.40 0.91
CA VAL A 287 8.28 3.33 1.56
C VAL A 287 7.70 2.69 2.82
N GLY A 288 8.46 2.66 3.89
CA GLY A 288 7.93 2.32 5.21
C GLY A 288 8.15 0.91 5.71
N ARG A 289 8.89 0.04 5.02
CA ARG A 289 9.31 -1.24 5.59
C ARG A 289 10.06 -1.03 6.89
N GLY A 290 9.64 -1.79 7.90
CA GLY A 290 10.33 -1.80 9.19
C GLY A 290 10.33 -0.48 9.96
N GLY A 291 9.41 0.46 9.67
CA GLY A 291 9.31 1.74 10.38
C GLY A 291 10.22 2.86 9.86
N GLY A 292 10.71 2.77 8.63
CA GLY A 292 11.42 3.85 7.96
C GLY A 292 10.55 5.10 7.75
N PRO A 293 11.14 6.31 7.66
CA PRO A 293 10.40 7.55 7.48
C PRO A 293 9.83 7.63 6.05
N ALA A 294 8.51 7.52 5.92
CA ALA A 294 7.81 7.53 4.63
C ALA A 294 8.09 8.80 3.80
N ASN A 295 8.22 9.96 4.45
CA ASN A 295 8.52 11.21 3.77
C ASN A 295 9.84 11.20 2.99
N LYS A 296 10.88 10.56 3.50
CA LYS A 296 12.17 10.44 2.77
C LYS A 296 12.02 9.56 1.53
N ALA A 297 11.23 8.49 1.64
CA ALA A 297 10.98 7.62 0.51
C ALA A 297 10.15 8.31 -0.59
N VAL A 298 9.20 9.19 -0.23
CA VAL A 298 8.49 10.03 -1.19
C VAL A 298 9.45 10.95 -1.95
N LEU A 299 10.35 11.64 -1.23
CA LEU A 299 11.34 12.56 -1.82
C LEU A 299 12.39 11.86 -2.70
N ALA A 300 12.51 10.55 -2.61
CA ALA A 300 13.42 9.73 -3.40
C ALA A 300 12.80 9.17 -4.69
N GLN A 301 11.54 9.49 -4.98
CA GLN A 301 10.85 8.98 -6.16
C GLN A 301 11.34 9.67 -7.46
N PRO A 302 11.29 8.99 -8.62
CA PRO A 302 11.68 9.59 -9.91
C PRO A 302 10.78 10.79 -10.27
N LYS A 303 11.28 11.64 -11.17
CA LYS A 303 10.52 12.77 -11.72
C LYS A 303 9.19 12.30 -12.33
N GLY A 304 8.12 13.05 -12.04
CA GLY A 304 6.78 12.82 -12.60
C GLY A 304 6.03 11.60 -12.02
N SER A 305 6.67 10.82 -11.12
CA SER A 305 6.01 9.66 -10.49
C SER A 305 5.14 10.03 -9.28
N VAL A 306 5.28 11.26 -8.78
CA VAL A 306 4.49 11.83 -7.68
C VAL A 306 3.89 13.16 -8.14
N ASN A 307 2.78 13.12 -8.84
CA ASN A 307 2.12 14.32 -9.36
C ASN A 307 1.17 14.93 -8.30
N CYS A 308 1.71 15.55 -7.26
CA CYS A 308 0.97 16.05 -6.08
C CYS A 308 0.04 15.02 -5.42
N PHE A 309 0.18 13.76 -5.79
CA PHE A 309 -0.59 12.64 -5.27
C PHE A 309 0.31 11.44 -5.01
N PHE A 310 0.26 10.89 -3.79
CA PHE A 310 1.05 9.73 -3.41
C PHE A 310 0.17 8.69 -2.71
N LYS A 311 0.09 7.49 -3.28
CA LYS A 311 -0.72 6.40 -2.75
C LYS A 311 0.16 5.22 -2.34
N LEU A 312 0.04 4.80 -1.10
CA LEU A 312 0.79 3.69 -0.55
C LEU A 312 -0.09 2.77 0.29
N THR A 313 0.26 1.49 0.35
CA THR A 313 -0.35 0.54 1.27
C THR A 313 0.47 0.46 2.55
N GLU A 314 -0.13 0.86 3.67
CA GLU A 314 0.50 0.69 5.00
C GLU A 314 0.48 -0.77 5.43
N GLN A 315 1.52 -1.19 6.14
CA GLN A 315 1.56 -2.51 6.77
C GLN A 315 0.73 -2.51 8.06
N GLY A 316 -0.04 -3.58 8.30
CA GLY A 316 -0.97 -3.68 9.42
C GLY A 316 -0.34 -3.43 10.79
N GLU A 317 0.89 -3.94 11.02
CA GLU A 317 1.62 -3.78 12.28
C GLU A 317 2.07 -2.35 12.59
N VAL A 318 2.14 -1.47 11.60
CA VAL A 318 2.53 -0.07 11.83
C VAL A 318 1.32 0.87 11.92
N ILE A 319 0.12 0.42 11.56
CA ILE A 319 -1.09 1.26 11.58
C ILE A 319 -1.35 1.81 12.97
N PHE A 320 -1.33 0.98 14.00
CA PHE A 320 -1.55 1.43 15.37
C PHE A 320 -0.47 2.42 15.83
N ALA A 321 0.80 2.14 15.51
CA ALA A 321 1.92 3.01 15.88
C ALA A 321 1.87 4.38 15.21
N ARG A 322 1.33 4.47 13.98
CA ARG A 322 1.22 5.72 13.21
C ARG A 322 -0.08 6.47 13.43
N TYR A 323 -1.19 5.76 13.57
CA TYR A 323 -2.55 6.34 13.57
C TYR A 323 -3.31 6.15 14.89
N GLY A 324 -2.83 5.34 15.81
CA GLY A 324 -3.49 5.07 17.10
C GLY A 324 -3.51 6.25 18.08
N ASN A 325 -2.66 7.26 17.86
CA ASN A 325 -2.65 8.51 18.61
C ASN A 325 -2.84 9.69 17.65
N ARG A 326 -3.79 10.59 17.94
CA ARG A 326 -4.14 11.74 17.08
C ARG A 326 -2.95 12.63 16.74
N THR A 327 -2.10 12.97 17.70
CA THR A 327 -0.94 13.84 17.48
C THR A 327 0.11 13.17 16.60
N LEU A 328 0.36 11.87 16.80
CA LEU A 328 1.27 11.10 15.96
C LEU A 328 0.72 10.95 14.54
N ALA A 329 -0.59 10.69 14.41
CA ALA A 329 -1.25 10.58 13.11
C ALA A 329 -1.17 11.89 12.34
N GLN A 330 -1.49 13.01 12.98
CA GLN A 330 -1.39 14.33 12.37
C GLN A 330 0.03 14.60 11.87
N ARG A 331 1.04 14.40 12.72
CA ARG A 331 2.45 14.60 12.33
C ARG A 331 2.87 13.70 11.17
N HIS A 332 2.40 12.44 11.17
CA HIS A 332 2.70 11.51 10.08
C HIS A 332 2.08 11.97 8.77
N VAL A 333 0.79 12.31 8.77
CA VAL A 333 0.08 12.81 7.59
C VAL A 333 0.71 14.11 7.08
N GLU A 334 0.97 15.09 7.96
CA GLU A 334 1.64 16.35 7.58
C GLU A 334 3.00 16.11 6.95
N SER A 335 3.80 15.19 7.51
CA SER A 335 5.13 14.88 6.98
C SER A 335 5.07 14.24 5.59
N VAL A 336 4.11 13.34 5.36
CA VAL A 336 3.92 12.70 4.05
C VAL A 336 3.35 13.69 3.03
N ALA A 337 2.35 14.48 3.41
CA ALA A 337 1.76 15.50 2.56
C ALA A 337 2.79 16.56 2.13
N ALA A 338 3.59 17.06 3.08
CA ALA A 338 4.67 18.00 2.78
C ALA A 338 5.70 17.40 1.81
N ALA A 339 6.10 16.14 1.99
CA ALA A 339 7.02 15.46 1.09
C ALA A 339 6.41 15.26 -0.31
N THR A 340 5.11 14.94 -0.40
CA THR A 340 4.40 14.78 -1.67
C THR A 340 4.37 16.10 -2.45
N LEU A 341 4.08 17.22 -1.79
CA LEU A 341 4.13 18.54 -2.41
C LEU A 341 5.56 18.92 -2.83
N LEU A 342 6.54 18.70 -1.96
CA LEU A 342 7.94 19.03 -2.25
C LEU A 342 8.51 18.17 -3.39
N GLN A 343 8.10 16.91 -3.51
CA GLN A 343 8.57 16.03 -4.59
C GLN A 343 8.20 16.56 -5.98
N SER A 344 7.06 17.21 -6.11
CA SER A 344 6.60 17.82 -7.35
C SER A 344 7.22 19.20 -7.62
N ALA A 345 8.13 19.68 -6.75
CA ALA A 345 8.82 20.93 -6.97
C ALA A 345 9.91 20.78 -8.05
N PRO A 346 9.98 21.67 -9.06
CA PRO A 346 10.93 21.54 -10.17
C PRO A 346 12.41 21.41 -9.75
N SER A 347 12.79 22.03 -8.65
CA SER A 347 14.16 21.93 -8.11
C SER A 347 14.47 20.54 -7.56
N VAL A 348 13.50 19.88 -6.91
CA VAL A 348 13.67 18.52 -6.37
C VAL A 348 13.70 17.51 -7.52
N GLU A 349 12.78 17.63 -8.48
CA GLU A 349 12.77 16.80 -9.67
C GLU A 349 14.06 16.89 -10.48
N LYS A 350 14.58 18.12 -10.66
CA LYS A 350 15.86 18.35 -11.33
C LYS A 350 17.02 17.64 -10.60
N THR A 351 17.12 17.81 -9.29
CA THR A 351 18.15 17.16 -8.48
C THR A 351 18.07 15.65 -8.58
N ASN A 352 16.88 15.07 -8.47
CA ASN A 352 16.67 13.62 -8.58
C ASN A 352 17.06 13.10 -9.97
N THR A 353 16.74 13.82 -11.03
CA THR A 353 17.11 13.45 -12.40
C THR A 353 18.63 13.49 -12.61
N GLU A 354 19.27 14.61 -12.24
CA GLU A 354 20.72 14.78 -12.41
C GLU A 354 21.53 13.77 -11.59
N THR A 355 21.14 13.50 -10.35
CA THR A 355 21.83 12.54 -9.51
C THR A 355 21.59 11.09 -9.96
N THR A 356 20.39 10.76 -10.46
CA THR A 356 20.13 9.47 -11.07
C THR A 356 21.02 9.25 -12.28
N GLN A 357 21.11 10.21 -13.20
CA GLN A 357 22.00 10.11 -14.36
C GLN A 357 23.47 9.97 -13.96
N LYS A 358 23.93 10.71 -12.94
CA LYS A 358 25.31 10.69 -12.46
C LYS A 358 25.73 9.33 -11.91
N PHE A 359 24.84 8.62 -11.22
CA PHE A 359 25.19 7.42 -10.46
C PHE A 359 24.56 6.13 -11.01
N TRP A 360 23.84 6.18 -12.12
CA TRP A 360 23.11 5.01 -12.65
C TRP A 360 24.04 3.88 -13.04
N ASP A 361 25.16 4.16 -13.73
CA ASP A 361 26.14 3.14 -14.12
C ASP A 361 26.75 2.40 -12.91
N MET A 362 26.96 3.14 -11.80
CA MET A 362 27.38 2.53 -10.53
C MET A 362 26.29 1.56 -10.02
N ALA A 363 25.03 2.01 -10.04
CA ALA A 363 23.90 1.21 -9.57
C ALA A 363 23.71 -0.05 -10.41
N GLU A 364 23.88 0.02 -11.73
CA GLU A 364 23.83 -1.16 -12.62
C GLU A 364 24.93 -2.17 -12.31
N LYS A 365 26.14 -1.73 -12.04
CA LYS A 365 27.23 -2.61 -11.61
C LYS A 365 26.93 -3.29 -10.27
N LEU A 366 26.41 -2.54 -9.30
CA LEU A 366 25.97 -3.10 -8.03
C LEU A 366 24.82 -4.09 -8.23
N ASN A 367 23.88 -3.78 -9.14
CA ASN A 367 22.78 -4.66 -9.49
C ASN A 367 23.26 -6.00 -10.01
N ALA A 368 24.10 -5.99 -11.04
CA ALA A 368 24.60 -7.22 -11.68
C ALA A 368 25.27 -8.15 -10.65
N ALA A 369 26.20 -7.62 -9.84
CA ALA A 369 26.90 -8.39 -8.83
C ALA A 369 25.98 -8.87 -7.67
N SER A 370 25.02 -8.04 -7.25
CA SER A 370 24.06 -8.40 -6.21
C SER A 370 23.09 -9.48 -6.68
N HIS A 371 22.61 -9.38 -7.91
CA HIS A 371 21.70 -10.35 -8.53
C HIS A 371 22.38 -11.71 -8.69
N GLU A 372 23.59 -11.76 -9.23
CA GLU A 372 24.38 -12.97 -9.36
C GLU A 372 24.58 -13.66 -8.01
N ARG A 373 24.95 -12.88 -6.99
CA ARG A 373 25.13 -13.38 -5.62
C ARG A 373 23.84 -13.93 -5.02
N TYR A 374 22.72 -13.27 -5.30
CA TYR A 374 21.41 -13.71 -4.83
C TYR A 374 20.99 -15.02 -5.48
N LEU A 375 21.14 -15.14 -6.80
CA LEU A 375 20.83 -16.36 -7.54
C LEU A 375 21.76 -17.52 -7.16
N ASP A 376 23.05 -17.25 -6.87
CA ASP A 376 23.98 -18.27 -6.35
C ASP A 376 23.46 -18.93 -5.06
N LEU A 377 22.82 -18.16 -4.18
CA LEU A 377 22.20 -18.73 -2.99
C LEU A 377 20.95 -19.53 -3.32
N LEU A 378 20.03 -18.97 -4.10
CA LEU A 378 18.72 -19.59 -4.37
C LEU A 378 18.83 -20.87 -5.21
N ASN A 379 19.78 -20.90 -6.14
CA ASN A 379 20.03 -22.05 -7.02
C ASN A 379 20.92 -23.13 -6.39
N THR A 380 21.38 -22.92 -5.14
CA THR A 380 22.10 -23.98 -4.43
C THR A 380 21.14 -25.14 -4.13
N GLU A 381 21.58 -26.36 -4.42
CA GLU A 381 20.81 -27.58 -4.16
C GLU A 381 20.28 -27.62 -2.73
N ASP A 382 19.04 -28.06 -2.55
CA ASP A 382 18.33 -28.13 -1.27
C ASP A 382 18.13 -26.79 -0.54
N PHE A 383 18.28 -25.66 -1.22
CA PHE A 383 18.04 -24.36 -0.57
C PHE A 383 16.63 -24.23 0.02
N THR A 384 15.58 -24.61 -0.72
CA THR A 384 14.18 -24.46 -0.27
C THR A 384 13.85 -25.35 0.95
N PRO A 385 14.19 -26.64 0.98
CA PRO A 385 14.08 -27.46 2.18
C PRO A 385 14.88 -26.91 3.37
N TRP A 386 16.12 -26.49 3.13
CA TRP A 386 16.96 -25.90 4.15
C TRP A 386 16.34 -24.60 4.72
N PHE A 387 15.85 -23.71 3.87
CA PHE A 387 15.17 -22.49 4.29
C PHE A 387 13.96 -22.80 5.18
N SER A 388 13.15 -23.78 4.84
CA SER A 388 12.02 -24.25 5.64
C SER A 388 12.47 -24.79 7.01
N THR A 389 13.67 -25.40 7.07
CA THR A 389 14.24 -25.94 8.32
C THR A 389 14.86 -24.87 9.21
N VAL A 390 15.57 -23.89 8.65
CA VAL A 390 16.26 -22.85 9.44
C VAL A 390 15.39 -21.64 9.77
N THR A 391 14.11 -21.65 9.36
CA THR A 391 13.17 -20.57 9.68
C THR A 391 11.82 -21.13 10.11
N PRO A 392 10.96 -20.37 10.78
CA PRO A 392 9.62 -20.84 11.16
C PRO A 392 8.60 -20.74 10.01
N LEU A 393 9.00 -21.09 8.77
CA LEU A 393 8.16 -20.96 7.57
C LEU A 393 6.84 -21.72 7.67
N THR A 394 6.90 -22.95 8.17
CA THR A 394 5.72 -23.81 8.32
C THR A 394 4.75 -23.24 9.34
N GLU A 395 5.28 -22.80 10.46
CA GLU A 395 4.53 -22.27 11.60
C GLU A 395 3.93 -20.89 11.31
N VAL A 396 4.66 -20.04 10.60
CA VAL A 396 4.14 -18.76 10.07
C VAL A 396 2.92 -18.98 9.16
N GLY A 397 2.92 -20.08 8.41
CA GLY A 397 1.80 -20.45 7.54
C GLY A 397 0.50 -20.81 8.27
N LEU A 398 0.56 -21.09 9.59
CA LEU A 398 -0.59 -21.40 10.43
C LEU A 398 -1.26 -20.16 11.04
N LEU A 399 -0.58 -19.01 10.99
CA LEU A 399 -1.14 -17.78 11.55
C LEU A 399 -2.11 -17.13 10.57
N PRO A 400 -3.24 -16.58 11.04
CA PRO A 400 -4.16 -15.82 10.22
C PRO A 400 -3.60 -14.41 9.93
N ILE A 401 -2.32 -14.34 9.47
CA ILE A 401 -1.65 -13.09 9.14
C ILE A 401 -1.80 -12.84 7.64
N GLY A 402 -2.47 -11.75 7.30
CA GLY A 402 -2.72 -11.35 5.93
C GLY A 402 -3.94 -11.99 5.30
N SER A 403 -4.34 -11.47 4.16
CA SER A 403 -5.57 -11.83 3.42
C SER A 403 -5.45 -13.14 2.62
N ARG A 404 -4.34 -13.89 2.71
CA ARG A 404 -4.11 -15.06 1.85
C ARG A 404 -3.35 -16.17 2.60
N PRO A 405 -3.67 -17.46 2.31
CA PRO A 405 -2.91 -18.60 2.85
C PRO A 405 -1.42 -18.50 2.46
N ALA A 406 -0.55 -18.98 3.34
CA ALA A 406 0.90 -18.88 3.16
C ALA A 406 1.45 -19.70 1.98
N LYS A 407 0.73 -20.73 1.53
CA LYS A 407 1.15 -21.66 0.47
C LYS A 407 0.16 -21.66 -0.67
N ARG A 408 0.64 -21.83 -1.90
CA ARG A 408 -0.18 -22.09 -3.10
C ARG A 408 -0.57 -23.57 -3.25
N GLY A 409 -0.25 -24.44 -2.29
CA GLY A 409 -0.49 -25.90 -2.32
C GLY A 409 -0.08 -26.57 -1.01
N LEU A 410 -0.18 -27.90 -0.92
CA LEU A 410 0.08 -28.72 0.28
C LEU A 410 1.57 -28.91 0.63
N GLY A 411 2.51 -28.32 -0.08
CA GLY A 411 3.95 -28.36 0.22
C GLY A 411 4.73 -27.42 -0.68
N ALA A 412 5.62 -26.58 -0.12
CA ALA A 412 6.56 -25.81 -0.92
C ALA A 412 7.70 -26.74 -1.35
N LYS A 413 7.67 -27.20 -2.60
CA LYS A 413 8.77 -27.96 -3.21
C LYS A 413 9.73 -27.04 -3.96
N SER A 414 9.29 -25.85 -4.36
CA SER A 414 10.09 -24.82 -5.00
C SER A 414 9.80 -23.44 -4.41
N LEU A 415 10.67 -22.46 -4.69
CA LEU A 415 10.45 -21.06 -4.30
C LEU A 415 9.20 -20.47 -4.97
N ASP A 416 8.80 -20.96 -6.15
CA ASP A 416 7.61 -20.52 -6.88
C ASP A 416 6.32 -20.85 -6.12
N ASP A 417 6.33 -21.90 -5.32
CA ASP A 417 5.22 -22.28 -4.46
C ASP A 417 5.06 -21.36 -3.26
N LEU A 418 6.12 -20.63 -2.89
CA LEU A 418 6.12 -19.71 -1.76
C LEU A 418 5.56 -18.37 -2.14
N ARG A 419 4.63 -17.88 -1.33
CA ARG A 419 4.22 -16.47 -1.39
C ARG A 419 5.27 -15.59 -0.73
N THR A 420 5.37 -14.37 -1.21
CA THR A 420 6.42 -13.44 -0.78
C THR A 420 6.33 -13.03 0.67
N ILE A 421 5.11 -12.87 1.21
CA ILE A 421 4.94 -12.51 2.64
C ILE A 421 5.58 -13.57 3.55
N PRO A 422 5.27 -14.88 3.42
CA PRO A 422 5.96 -15.92 4.19
C PRO A 422 7.46 -15.95 4.00
N TRP A 423 7.96 -15.71 2.77
CA TRP A 423 9.39 -15.61 2.51
C TRP A 423 10.08 -14.55 3.34
N ILE A 424 9.62 -13.30 3.24
CA ILE A 424 10.23 -12.18 3.96
C ILE A 424 10.02 -12.32 5.46
N PHE A 425 8.83 -12.75 5.86
CA PHE A 425 8.46 -12.86 7.27
C PHE A 425 9.27 -13.91 8.01
N SER A 426 9.51 -15.07 7.39
CA SER A 426 10.30 -16.13 7.99
C SER A 426 11.75 -15.73 8.24
N TRP A 427 12.38 -15.00 7.31
CA TRP A 427 13.71 -14.43 7.52
C TRP A 427 13.74 -13.37 8.62
N SER A 428 12.67 -12.60 8.76
CA SER A 428 12.56 -11.62 9.86
C SER A 428 12.43 -12.30 11.22
N GLN A 429 11.64 -13.36 11.31
CA GLN A 429 11.48 -14.16 12.52
C GLN A 429 12.79 -14.79 12.97
N ALA A 430 13.59 -15.28 12.03
CA ALA A 430 14.91 -15.83 12.31
C ALA A 430 15.97 -14.76 12.66
N ARG A 431 15.60 -13.48 12.77
CA ARG A 431 16.50 -12.34 13.05
C ARG A 431 17.62 -12.20 12.02
N ILE A 432 17.39 -12.64 10.78
CA ILE A 432 18.34 -12.59 9.67
C ILE A 432 17.98 -11.44 8.72
N ASN A 433 16.69 -11.25 8.41
CA ASN A 433 16.20 -10.25 7.46
C ASN A 433 16.86 -10.32 6.07
N LEU A 434 17.21 -11.52 5.61
CA LEU A 434 17.96 -11.78 4.38
C LEU A 434 17.39 -11.06 3.16
N ALA A 435 16.07 -11.10 2.99
CA ALA A 435 15.35 -10.51 1.87
C ALA A 435 15.49 -8.97 1.75
N ALA A 436 16.10 -8.31 2.73
CA ALA A 436 16.30 -6.86 2.72
C ALA A 436 17.71 -6.42 2.31
N TRP A 437 18.70 -7.31 2.33
CA TRP A 437 20.10 -6.89 2.18
C TRP A 437 21.01 -7.87 1.43
N TYR A 438 20.59 -9.12 1.19
CA TYR A 438 21.47 -10.14 0.63
C TYR A 438 21.95 -9.78 -0.78
N GLY A 439 23.24 -9.92 -1.00
CA GLY A 439 23.93 -9.60 -2.25
C GLY A 439 24.59 -8.23 -2.29
N LEU A 440 24.15 -7.28 -1.48
CA LEU A 440 24.73 -5.92 -1.48
C LEU A 440 26.18 -5.89 -0.98
N GLY A 441 26.52 -6.70 0.04
CA GLY A 441 27.87 -6.75 0.57
C GLY A 441 28.88 -7.20 -0.49
N THR A 442 28.58 -8.29 -1.18
CA THR A 442 29.38 -8.79 -2.31
C THR A 442 29.46 -7.77 -3.44
N ALA A 443 28.34 -7.10 -3.77
CA ALA A 443 28.31 -6.10 -4.83
C ALA A 443 29.22 -4.91 -4.51
N CYS A 444 29.17 -4.39 -3.28
CA CYS A 444 30.04 -3.30 -2.85
C CYS A 444 31.52 -3.71 -2.80
N GLU A 445 31.83 -4.94 -2.37
CA GLU A 445 33.21 -5.44 -2.33
C GLU A 445 33.80 -5.60 -3.74
N GLN A 446 33.01 -6.09 -4.71
CA GLN A 446 33.42 -6.18 -6.12
C GLN A 446 33.57 -4.81 -6.78
N PHE A 447 32.68 -3.88 -6.44
CA PHE A 447 32.73 -2.51 -6.96
C PHE A 447 33.98 -1.77 -6.46
N GLY A 448 34.32 -1.87 -5.19
CA GLY A 448 35.57 -1.46 -4.57
C GLY A 448 35.77 0.05 -4.36
N ASP A 449 34.97 0.92 -4.99
CA ASP A 449 35.09 2.39 -4.86
C ASP A 449 34.20 2.94 -3.75
N LEU A 450 34.74 2.95 -2.53
CA LEU A 450 34.01 3.47 -1.36
C LEU A 450 33.70 4.97 -1.47
N ASP A 451 34.56 5.75 -2.12
CA ASP A 451 34.35 7.20 -2.22
C ASP A 451 33.19 7.52 -3.15
N GLN A 452 33.05 6.80 -4.25
CA GLN A 452 31.88 6.93 -5.14
C GLN A 452 30.59 6.48 -4.44
N LEU A 453 30.63 5.40 -3.66
CA LEU A 453 29.48 4.94 -2.87
C LEU A 453 29.05 5.96 -1.82
N LYS A 454 30.00 6.60 -1.14
CA LYS A 454 29.74 7.70 -0.19
C LYS A 454 29.16 8.93 -0.88
N ALA A 455 29.70 9.32 -2.04
CA ALA A 455 29.17 10.42 -2.82
C ALA A 455 27.72 10.16 -3.25
N ALA A 456 27.42 8.97 -3.76
CA ALA A 456 26.06 8.57 -4.09
C ALA A 456 25.12 8.58 -2.87
N TYR A 457 25.57 8.12 -1.72
CA TYR A 457 24.81 8.19 -0.48
C TYR A 457 24.50 9.62 -0.04
N GLN A 458 25.42 10.55 -0.26
CA GLN A 458 25.25 11.96 0.12
C GLN A 458 24.40 12.74 -0.87
N GLU A 459 24.54 12.50 -2.16
CA GLU A 459 23.95 13.32 -3.21
C GLU A 459 22.65 12.74 -3.76
N TRP A 460 22.51 11.41 -3.89
CA TRP A 460 21.39 10.74 -4.57
C TRP A 460 20.32 10.28 -3.58
N PRO A 461 19.14 10.91 -3.50
CA PRO A 461 18.10 10.60 -2.53
C PRO A 461 17.61 9.15 -2.60
N PHE A 462 17.52 8.58 -3.79
CA PHE A 462 17.16 7.17 -3.99
C PHE A 462 18.16 6.22 -3.32
N PHE A 463 19.45 6.35 -3.65
CA PHE A 463 20.50 5.50 -3.09
C PHE A 463 20.63 5.66 -1.57
N ARG A 464 20.50 6.89 -1.08
CA ARG A 464 20.45 7.17 0.36
C ARG A 464 19.31 6.41 1.03
N THR A 465 18.10 6.47 0.47
CA THR A 465 16.93 5.78 1.02
C THR A 465 17.10 4.27 0.98
N PHE A 466 17.69 3.74 -0.08
CA PHE A 466 18.01 2.34 -0.23
C PHE A 466 18.97 1.85 0.86
N ILE A 467 20.12 2.50 1.02
CA ILE A 467 21.11 2.19 2.07
C ILE A 467 20.52 2.37 3.47
N ASP A 468 19.77 3.44 3.71
CA ASP A 468 19.07 3.72 4.96
C ASP A 468 18.13 2.59 5.38
N ASN A 469 17.40 1.98 4.44
CA ASN A 469 16.51 0.85 4.71
C ASN A 469 17.28 -0.44 5.00
N ILE A 470 18.39 -0.67 4.31
CA ILE A 470 19.26 -1.81 4.60
C ILE A 470 19.92 -1.66 5.96
N GLU A 471 20.41 -0.48 6.31
CA GLU A 471 20.96 -0.17 7.65
C GLU A 471 19.94 -0.48 8.75
N MET A 472 18.70 -0.09 8.56
CA MET A 472 17.62 -0.38 9.51
C MET A 472 17.36 -1.89 9.64
N SER A 473 17.39 -2.62 8.53
CA SER A 473 17.22 -4.08 8.53
C SER A 473 18.37 -4.78 9.23
N ILE A 474 19.59 -4.31 9.02
CA ILE A 474 20.80 -4.76 9.73
C ILE A 474 20.71 -4.46 11.23
N ALA A 475 20.18 -3.30 11.62
CA ALA A 475 19.98 -2.95 13.03
C ALA A 475 18.99 -3.88 13.78
N LYS A 476 18.08 -4.50 13.04
CA LYS A 476 17.12 -5.50 13.56
C LYS A 476 17.64 -6.94 13.48
N THR A 477 18.74 -7.16 12.79
CA THR A 477 19.42 -8.47 12.69
C THR A 477 20.22 -8.72 13.96
N ASP A 478 20.17 -9.94 14.50
CA ASP A 478 21.02 -10.36 15.60
C ASP A 478 21.84 -11.60 15.20
N GLN A 479 23.17 -11.43 15.15
CA GLN A 479 24.07 -12.48 14.69
C GLN A 479 24.08 -13.73 15.58
N ARG A 480 23.84 -13.58 16.90
CA ARG A 480 23.83 -14.71 17.84
C ARG A 480 22.58 -15.55 17.64
N ILE A 481 21.44 -14.86 17.55
CA ILE A 481 20.13 -15.51 17.31
C ILE A 481 20.10 -16.10 15.90
N ALA A 482 20.56 -15.37 14.89
CA ALA A 482 20.68 -15.87 13.52
C ALA A 482 21.47 -17.20 13.46
N LYS A 483 22.60 -17.28 14.16
CA LYS A 483 23.36 -18.54 14.27
C LYS A 483 22.55 -19.68 14.87
N MET A 484 21.73 -19.40 15.89
CA MET A 484 20.89 -20.44 16.52
C MET A 484 19.88 -21.02 15.51
N TYR A 485 19.27 -20.16 14.68
CA TYR A 485 18.35 -20.60 13.62
C TYR A 485 19.09 -21.36 12.52
N LEU A 486 20.21 -20.84 12.02
CA LEU A 486 21.01 -21.48 10.99
C LEU A 486 21.53 -22.89 11.39
N HIS A 487 21.72 -23.13 12.71
CA HIS A 487 22.09 -24.44 13.24
C HIS A 487 20.91 -25.41 13.40
N LEU A 488 19.68 -25.03 13.03
CA LEU A 488 18.56 -25.99 12.93
C LEU A 488 18.68 -26.88 11.70
N GLY A 489 19.45 -26.47 10.68
CA GLY A 489 19.64 -27.21 9.44
C GLY A 489 21.06 -27.77 9.31
N ASP A 490 21.20 -28.83 8.51
CA ASP A 490 22.45 -29.58 8.36
C ASP A 490 23.41 -29.00 7.30
N ARG A 491 22.92 -28.09 6.43
CA ARG A 491 23.70 -27.48 5.35
C ARG A 491 24.56 -26.32 5.87
N GLN A 492 25.74 -26.66 6.37
CA GLN A 492 26.71 -25.69 6.89
C GLN A 492 27.27 -24.75 5.82
N ASP A 493 27.33 -25.18 4.58
CA ASP A 493 27.73 -24.38 3.42
C ASP A 493 26.76 -23.22 3.17
N LEU A 494 25.44 -23.48 3.16
CA LEU A 494 24.40 -22.45 3.04
C LEU A 494 24.42 -21.50 4.24
N SER A 495 24.53 -22.02 5.44
CA SER A 495 24.65 -21.24 6.67
C SER A 495 25.84 -20.29 6.63
N LYS A 496 26.99 -20.76 6.13
CA LYS A 496 28.21 -19.96 5.95
C LYS A 496 28.02 -18.89 4.87
N LYS A 497 27.40 -19.22 3.71
CA LYS A 497 27.10 -18.24 2.66
C LYS A 497 26.29 -17.07 3.22
N VAL A 498 25.19 -17.35 3.95
CA VAL A 498 24.32 -16.33 4.53
C VAL A 498 25.05 -15.51 5.58
N PHE A 499 25.78 -16.14 6.49
CA PHE A 499 26.46 -15.45 7.57
C PHE A 499 27.61 -14.56 7.09
N THR A 500 28.38 -15.01 6.10
CA THR A 500 29.48 -14.24 5.50
C THR A 500 28.93 -13.01 4.79
N GLU A 501 27.85 -13.16 4.00
CA GLU A 501 27.23 -12.04 3.32
C GLU A 501 26.61 -11.02 4.29
N MET A 502 26.05 -11.50 5.41
CA MET A 502 25.56 -10.62 6.48
C MET A 502 26.66 -9.75 7.07
N GLN A 503 27.83 -10.32 7.35
CA GLN A 503 28.97 -9.57 7.88
C GLN A 503 29.52 -8.58 6.85
N LEU A 504 29.62 -9.00 5.61
CA LEU A 504 30.12 -8.18 4.52
C LEU A 504 29.20 -6.98 4.24
N THR A 505 27.89 -7.24 4.16
CA THR A 505 26.89 -6.17 3.99
C THR A 505 26.94 -5.17 5.15
N ARG A 506 27.03 -5.66 6.39
CA ARG A 506 27.18 -4.80 7.56
C ARG A 506 28.43 -3.91 7.47
N LYS A 507 29.58 -4.48 7.10
CA LYS A 507 30.86 -3.76 6.91
C LYS A 507 30.70 -2.60 5.92
N TRP A 508 30.15 -2.91 4.73
CA TRP A 508 30.02 -1.93 3.66
C TRP A 508 28.98 -0.85 3.96
N VAL A 509 27.82 -1.23 4.49
CA VAL A 509 26.79 -0.26 4.86
C VAL A 509 27.33 0.73 5.90
N LEU A 510 28.00 0.27 6.94
CA LEU A 510 28.60 1.15 7.95
C LEU A 510 29.70 2.04 7.36
N ALA A 511 30.52 1.53 6.46
CA ALA A 511 31.56 2.32 5.77
C ALA A 511 30.95 3.42 4.87
N ILE A 512 29.88 3.09 4.12
CA ILE A 512 29.16 4.05 3.25
C ILE A 512 28.49 5.14 4.10
N VAL A 513 27.79 4.73 5.16
CA VAL A 513 27.08 5.63 6.05
C VAL A 513 28.05 6.46 6.90
N GLY A 514 29.25 5.95 7.19
CA GLY A 514 30.28 6.60 8.01
C GLY A 514 30.00 6.48 9.53
N ASP A 515 29.33 5.40 9.96
CA ASP A 515 28.99 5.12 11.35
C ASP A 515 29.75 3.88 11.86
N GLU A 516 29.97 3.80 13.18
CA GLU A 516 30.59 2.63 13.82
C GLU A 516 29.59 1.50 14.10
N TRP A 517 28.32 1.85 14.35
CA TRP A 517 27.22 0.89 14.57
C TRP A 517 25.92 1.35 13.86
N PRO A 518 25.03 0.44 13.54
CA PRO A 518 23.82 0.78 12.79
C PRO A 518 22.95 1.81 13.52
N LEU A 519 22.40 2.75 12.77
CA LEU A 519 21.50 3.83 13.22
C LEU A 519 22.13 4.82 14.22
N GLN A 520 23.45 4.92 14.27
CA GLN A 520 24.16 5.85 15.16
C GLN A 520 23.70 7.30 14.97
N ARG A 521 23.59 7.76 13.73
CA ARG A 521 23.12 9.09 13.38
C ARG A 521 21.61 9.28 13.52
N ARG A 522 20.83 8.20 13.47
CA ARG A 522 19.37 8.21 13.61
C ARG A 522 18.94 7.87 15.02
N ARG A 523 19.30 8.74 15.97
CA ARG A 523 19.18 8.49 17.43
C ARG A 523 17.81 7.99 17.87
N VAL A 524 16.72 8.63 17.40
CA VAL A 524 15.34 8.24 17.79
C VAL A 524 15.02 6.82 17.34
N LEU A 525 15.30 6.52 16.06
CA LEU A 525 15.06 5.19 15.50
C LEU A 525 15.98 4.13 16.15
N GLY A 526 17.27 4.46 16.31
CA GLY A 526 18.25 3.59 16.97
C GLY A 526 17.88 3.28 18.42
N CYS A 527 17.42 4.28 19.18
CA CYS A 527 16.89 4.07 20.53
C CYS A 527 15.65 3.19 20.53
N ALA A 528 14.69 3.44 19.62
CA ALA A 528 13.47 2.66 19.53
C ALA A 528 13.74 1.17 19.21
N VAL A 529 14.73 0.86 18.36
CA VAL A 529 15.16 -0.52 18.08
C VAL A 529 15.83 -1.12 19.31
N ARG A 530 16.81 -0.42 19.92
CA ARG A 530 17.57 -0.94 21.08
C ARG A 530 16.72 -1.21 22.31
N VAL A 531 15.73 -0.38 22.61
CA VAL A 531 14.82 -0.57 23.75
C VAL A 531 13.95 -1.82 23.56
N ARG A 532 13.61 -2.18 22.33
CA ARG A 532 12.78 -3.37 22.04
C ARG A 532 13.58 -4.66 21.96
N ASN A 533 14.86 -4.60 21.59
CA ASN A 533 15.70 -5.79 21.40
C ASN A 533 15.68 -6.76 22.59
N PRO A 534 15.78 -6.35 23.87
CA PRO A 534 15.85 -7.32 24.98
C PRO A 534 14.68 -8.29 25.04
N TYR A 535 13.44 -7.82 24.84
CA TYR A 535 12.29 -8.73 24.86
C TYR A 535 12.09 -9.47 23.54
N VAL A 536 12.44 -8.83 22.41
CA VAL A 536 12.44 -9.53 21.11
C VAL A 536 13.46 -10.66 21.11
N ASP A 537 14.65 -10.45 21.67
CA ASP A 537 15.68 -11.47 21.79
C ASP A 537 15.21 -12.66 22.66
N ALA A 538 14.57 -12.37 23.80
CA ALA A 538 14.02 -13.41 24.67
C ALA A 538 12.96 -14.26 23.94
N LEU A 539 12.04 -13.61 23.21
CA LEU A 539 11.02 -14.30 22.42
C LEU A 539 11.64 -15.13 21.29
N SER A 540 12.64 -14.59 20.59
CA SER A 540 13.34 -15.30 19.50
C SER A 540 14.10 -16.52 20.02
N ILE A 541 14.73 -16.43 21.20
CA ILE A 541 15.41 -17.56 21.83
C ILE A 541 14.41 -18.65 22.27
N ALA A 542 13.27 -18.24 22.84
CA ALA A 542 12.21 -19.20 23.19
C ALA A 542 11.67 -19.89 21.93
N GLN A 543 11.44 -19.15 20.85
CA GLN A 543 10.97 -19.68 19.57
C GLN A 543 11.93 -20.71 18.97
N VAL A 544 13.23 -20.37 18.85
CA VAL A 544 14.20 -21.29 18.23
C VAL A 544 14.41 -22.56 19.07
N ARG A 545 14.29 -22.45 20.38
CA ARG A 545 14.35 -23.65 21.27
C ARG A 545 13.13 -24.53 21.04
N ALA A 546 11.94 -23.94 21.01
CA ALA A 546 10.70 -24.69 20.77
C ALA A 546 10.72 -25.35 19.37
N LEU A 547 11.18 -24.63 18.34
CA LEU A 547 11.35 -25.18 16.99
C LEU A 547 12.32 -26.39 16.99
N ARG A 548 13.42 -26.29 17.71
CA ARG A 548 14.39 -27.40 17.85
C ARG A 548 13.73 -28.63 18.44
N GLU A 549 13.04 -28.48 19.56
CA GLU A 549 12.37 -29.59 20.24
C GLU A 549 11.33 -30.27 19.32
N VAL A 550 10.49 -29.48 18.67
CA VAL A 550 9.45 -30.03 17.77
C VAL A 550 10.09 -30.77 16.57
N ARG A 551 11.20 -30.27 16.01
CA ARG A 551 11.82 -30.84 14.81
C ARG A 551 12.70 -32.07 15.11
N MET A 552 13.38 -32.08 16.28
CA MET A 552 14.25 -33.21 16.65
C MET A 552 13.45 -34.39 17.20
N ASN A 553 12.29 -34.15 17.82
CA ASN A 553 11.51 -35.17 18.51
C ASN A 553 10.13 -35.38 17.87
N GLN A 554 9.98 -35.10 16.58
CA GLN A 554 8.70 -35.06 15.89
C GLN A 554 7.89 -36.36 16.00
N ASP A 555 8.56 -37.50 15.96
CA ASP A 555 7.95 -38.84 15.96
C ASP A 555 7.76 -39.40 17.37
N GLU A 556 8.45 -38.86 18.37
CA GLU A 556 8.43 -39.37 19.77
C GLU A 556 7.63 -38.46 20.72
N MET A 557 7.27 -37.25 20.29
CA MET A 557 6.61 -36.26 21.12
C MET A 557 5.11 -36.53 21.26
N ALA A 558 4.59 -36.55 22.48
CA ALA A 558 3.15 -36.63 22.73
C ALA A 558 2.42 -35.40 22.10
N GLU A 559 1.24 -35.63 21.54
CA GLU A 559 0.45 -34.61 20.84
C GLU A 559 0.13 -33.39 21.73
N GLU A 560 -0.14 -33.60 23.03
CA GLU A 560 -0.36 -32.50 23.98
C GLU A 560 0.87 -31.59 24.09
N LYS A 561 2.05 -32.16 24.21
CA LYS A 561 3.31 -31.43 24.32
C LYS A 561 3.65 -30.71 22.99
N LYS A 562 3.34 -31.34 21.87
CA LYS A 562 3.47 -30.72 20.54
C LYS A 562 2.55 -29.50 20.39
N ALA A 563 1.32 -29.61 20.88
CA ALA A 563 0.36 -28.48 20.87
C ALA A 563 0.84 -27.32 21.77
N GLU A 564 1.44 -27.62 22.95
CA GLU A 564 2.03 -26.60 23.83
C GLU A 564 3.18 -25.84 23.13
N TYR A 565 4.13 -26.58 22.54
CA TYR A 565 5.23 -25.96 21.79
C TYR A 565 4.73 -25.15 20.58
N MET A 566 3.72 -25.66 19.86
CA MET A 566 3.14 -24.94 18.75
C MET A 566 2.48 -23.63 19.22
N SER A 567 1.73 -23.66 20.31
CA SER A 567 1.15 -22.46 20.93
C SER A 567 2.22 -21.44 21.33
N LEU A 568 3.32 -21.90 21.91
CA LEU A 568 4.48 -21.06 22.26
C LEU A 568 5.09 -20.43 21.00
N ILE A 569 5.33 -21.22 19.93
CA ILE A 569 5.90 -20.74 18.68
C ILE A 569 4.99 -19.66 18.08
N LEU A 570 3.69 -19.91 17.97
CA LEU A 570 2.74 -18.94 17.39
C LEU A 570 2.67 -17.63 18.20
N SER A 571 2.68 -17.74 19.54
CA SER A 571 2.71 -16.57 20.42
C SER A 571 4.01 -15.78 20.27
N THR A 572 5.16 -16.45 20.15
CA THR A 572 6.46 -15.79 19.95
C THR A 572 6.56 -15.15 18.55
N VAL A 573 5.98 -15.76 17.50
CA VAL A 573 5.92 -15.16 16.17
C VAL A 573 5.20 -13.82 16.22
N THR A 574 4.06 -13.75 16.91
CA THR A 574 3.31 -12.51 17.09
C THR A 574 4.11 -11.45 17.86
N GLY A 575 4.75 -11.85 18.96
CA GLY A 575 5.55 -10.95 19.79
C GLY A 575 6.81 -10.41 19.08
N VAL A 576 7.53 -11.26 18.36
CA VAL A 576 8.70 -10.86 17.55
C VAL A 576 8.28 -9.88 16.45
N SER A 577 7.17 -10.14 15.77
CA SER A 577 6.64 -9.25 14.73
C SER A 577 6.30 -7.86 15.26
N ALA A 578 5.56 -7.81 16.37
CA ALA A 578 5.20 -6.55 17.02
C ALA A 578 6.45 -5.77 17.47
N GLY A 579 7.43 -6.47 18.05
CA GLY A 579 8.68 -5.86 18.52
C GLY A 579 9.58 -5.36 17.38
N LEU A 580 9.70 -6.11 16.30
CA LEU A 580 10.44 -5.70 15.10
C LEU A 580 9.67 -4.71 14.24
N GLN A 581 8.34 -4.59 14.42
CA GLN A 581 7.45 -3.83 13.52
C GLN A 581 7.62 -4.29 12.07
N ASN A 582 7.57 -5.58 11.85
CA ASN A 582 7.78 -6.19 10.55
C ASN A 582 7.06 -7.55 10.44
N THR A 583 6.16 -7.68 9.48
CA THR A 583 5.45 -8.91 9.12
C THR A 583 5.69 -9.35 7.68
N GLY A 584 6.66 -8.76 7.03
CA GLY A 584 7.00 -9.08 5.65
C GLY A 584 6.91 -7.93 4.66
#